data_7e16b8277aa528c5d80e37bf039d1637
#
_entry.id   7e16b8277aa528c5d80e37bf039d1637
#
_cell.length_a   1.000
_cell.length_b   1.000
_cell.length_c   1.000
_cell.angle_alpha   90.00
_cell.angle_beta   90.00
_cell.angle_gamma   90.00
#
_symmetry.space_group_name_H-M   'P 1'
#
loop_
_entity.id
_entity.type
_entity.pdbx_description
1 polymer ?
#
loop_
_entity_poly.entity_id
_entity_poly.type
_entity_poly.pdbx_seq_one_letter_code
_entity_poly.pdbx_strand_id
1 'polypeptide(L)'
;MKKKTITTFLTLAFTLVLYATLFACDKQENKINYAIDNSFVVLTRENQGSLVFEPIANAKTSADGSVVGDRLQCEYGVIFYVGAGIEPTKYTYLATALAKQGYLVVIPKSEHNMTYADYKTAENAFATYPDVKFFIAGHSHQGGAAAIRRAAENKDKVAGVILLAPVANRHELIGEDGNPVKDENGVTIYVADNLLDCALPILLVESDNDKVRTQDQANDAKARLKDGYVSKIVQGGNHTAFAEIDVEDDLPIKFLPTYTADINATTIEQKANQRSATCDFTLAFLRSVVLG
;
A
#
# COMPACT_ATOMS: atom_id res chain seq x y z
N MET A 1 56.46 30.35 29.61
CA MET A 1 55.83 29.14 29.05
C MET A 1 54.32 29.27 28.94
N LYS A 2 53.72 30.35 28.44
CA LYS A 2 52.24 30.50 28.32
C LYS A 2 51.70 30.85 26.91
N LYS A 3 52.56 30.93 25.88
CA LYS A 3 52.16 31.29 24.52
C LYS A 3 51.99 30.11 23.55
N LYS A 4 52.45 28.90 23.88
CA LYS A 4 52.31 27.71 22.99
C LYS A 4 50.97 26.98 23.13
N THR A 5 50.25 27.14 24.25
CA THR A 5 49.00 26.40 24.50
C THR A 5 47.80 27.02 23.79
N ILE A 6 47.82 28.34 23.53
CA ILE A 6 46.67 29.02 22.89
C ILE A 6 46.63 28.75 21.39
N THR A 7 47.79 28.63 20.74
CA THR A 7 47.86 28.38 19.29
C THR A 7 47.41 26.96 18.92
N THR A 8 47.61 26.00 19.82
CA THR A 8 47.19 24.59 19.58
C THR A 8 45.68 24.42 19.75
N PHE A 9 45.06 25.18 20.66
CA PHE A 9 43.60 25.17 20.82
C PHE A 9 42.86 25.84 19.68
N LEU A 10 43.39 26.92 19.11
CA LEU A 10 42.75 27.57 17.95
C LEU A 10 42.85 26.71 16.67
N THR A 11 43.97 26.01 16.46
CA THR A 11 44.10 25.10 15.29
C THR A 11 43.20 23.88 15.40
N LEU A 12 42.98 23.34 16.62
CA LEU A 12 42.07 22.21 16.82
C LEU A 12 40.60 22.62 16.65
N ALA A 13 40.23 23.82 17.11
CA ALA A 13 38.87 24.35 16.92
C ALA A 13 38.55 24.66 15.45
N PHE A 14 39.54 25.18 14.69
CA PHE A 14 39.35 25.46 13.25
C PHE A 14 39.29 24.18 12.43
N THR A 15 40.05 23.14 12.75
CA THR A 15 39.95 21.83 12.09
C THR A 15 38.64 21.08 12.43
N LEU A 16 38.14 21.21 13.65
CA LEU A 16 36.83 20.63 14.00
C LEU A 16 35.65 21.31 13.29
N VAL A 17 35.70 22.65 13.16
CA VAL A 17 34.68 23.41 12.41
C VAL A 17 34.78 23.14 10.91
N LEU A 18 36.00 22.99 10.36
CA LEU A 18 36.17 22.61 8.94
C LEU A 18 35.76 21.18 8.66
N TYR A 19 35.98 20.26 9.61
CA TYR A 19 35.46 18.87 9.51
C TYR A 19 33.93 18.80 9.63
N ALA A 20 33.32 19.61 10.51
CA ALA A 20 31.88 19.69 10.62
C ALA A 20 31.21 20.31 9.37
N THR A 21 31.87 21.27 8.71
CA THR A 21 31.37 21.85 7.45
C THR A 21 31.64 20.98 6.22
N LEU A 22 32.62 20.08 6.24
CA LEU A 22 32.89 19.12 5.17
C LEU A 22 31.98 17.87 5.28
N PHE A 23 31.38 17.60 6.43
CA PHE A 23 30.36 16.55 6.62
C PHE A 23 28.93 17.09 6.63
N ALA A 24 28.73 18.39 6.64
CA ALA A 24 27.51 19.03 6.12
C ALA A 24 27.58 19.03 4.58
N CYS A 25 27.84 17.84 3.99
CA CYS A 25 27.52 17.60 2.60
C CYS A 25 26.00 17.75 2.53
N ASP A 26 25.59 18.84 1.93
CA ASP A 26 24.23 19.12 1.50
C ASP A 26 23.65 17.82 0.92
N LYS A 27 23.00 17.03 1.76
CA LYS A 27 21.97 16.15 1.30
C LYS A 27 20.88 17.09 0.83
N GLN A 28 21.05 17.61 -0.38
CA GLN A 28 19.93 18.14 -1.12
C GLN A 28 18.94 16.98 -1.13
N GLU A 29 18.02 17.01 -0.16
CA GLU A 29 16.98 16.02 -0.05
C GLU A 29 16.21 16.13 -1.36
N ASN A 30 16.37 15.16 -2.24
CA ASN A 30 15.56 15.02 -3.45
C ASN A 30 14.14 14.67 -3.03
N LYS A 31 13.47 15.64 -2.40
CA LYS A 31 12.05 15.50 -2.02
C LYS A 31 11.19 15.53 -3.27
N ILE A 32 10.29 14.59 -3.33
CA ILE A 32 9.29 14.53 -4.39
C ILE A 32 8.32 15.69 -4.21
N ASN A 33 8.06 16.42 -5.28
CA ASN A 33 7.00 17.43 -5.31
C ASN A 33 5.72 16.82 -5.92
N TYR A 34 4.81 16.40 -5.07
CA TYR A 34 3.54 15.79 -5.48
C TYR A 34 2.58 16.76 -6.20
N ALA A 35 2.82 18.07 -6.13
CA ALA A 35 2.00 19.06 -6.84
C ALA A 35 2.28 19.10 -8.35
N ILE A 36 3.44 18.58 -8.79
CA ILE A 36 3.85 18.53 -10.19
C ILE A 36 3.58 17.12 -10.71
N ASP A 37 3.10 17.01 -11.95
CA ASP A 37 2.95 15.73 -12.62
C ASP A 37 4.33 15.19 -13.02
N ASN A 38 4.97 14.51 -12.08
CA ASN A 38 6.29 13.93 -12.25
C ASN A 38 6.15 12.46 -12.67
N SER A 39 6.91 12.05 -13.66
CA SER A 39 7.02 10.65 -14.05
C SER A 39 8.43 10.15 -13.77
N PHE A 40 8.57 9.36 -12.71
CA PHE A 40 9.85 8.80 -12.30
C PHE A 40 10.12 7.44 -12.95
N VAL A 41 11.40 7.09 -13.06
CA VAL A 41 11.79 5.69 -13.31
C VAL A 41 11.55 4.89 -12.02
N VAL A 42 11.07 3.67 -12.18
CA VAL A 42 10.72 2.80 -11.05
C VAL A 42 11.73 1.67 -10.95
N LEU A 43 12.36 1.55 -9.79
CA LEU A 43 13.15 0.39 -9.42
C LEU A 43 12.26 -0.60 -8.68
N THR A 44 12.06 -1.78 -9.28
CA THR A 44 11.35 -2.87 -8.62
C THR A 44 12.36 -3.83 -8.00
N ARG A 45 12.19 -4.16 -6.73
CA ARG A 45 13.05 -5.11 -6.03
C ARG A 45 12.28 -5.94 -5.01
N GLU A 46 12.84 -7.09 -4.66
CA GLU A 46 12.38 -7.87 -3.51
C GLU A 46 13.12 -7.41 -2.25
N ASN A 47 12.38 -7.22 -1.16
CA ASN A 47 12.93 -6.95 0.15
C ASN A 47 12.20 -7.79 1.19
N GLN A 48 12.90 -8.74 1.81
CA GLN A 48 12.34 -9.71 2.77
C GLN A 48 11.09 -10.43 2.24
N GLY A 49 11.09 -10.75 0.93
CA GLY A 49 9.99 -11.37 0.23
C GLY A 49 8.87 -10.43 -0.22
N SER A 50 8.85 -9.17 0.23
CA SER A 50 7.90 -8.15 -0.25
C SER A 50 8.38 -7.56 -1.58
N LEU A 51 7.45 -7.26 -2.50
CA LEU A 51 7.76 -6.47 -3.68
C LEU A 51 7.76 -4.99 -3.31
N VAL A 52 8.83 -4.29 -3.67
CA VAL A 52 9.00 -2.86 -3.42
C VAL A 52 9.21 -2.14 -4.75
N PHE A 53 8.44 -1.09 -4.98
CA PHE A 53 8.52 -0.22 -6.16
C PHE A 53 8.96 1.16 -5.69
N GLU A 54 10.21 1.51 -6.02
CA GLU A 54 10.84 2.76 -5.58
C GLU A 54 11.00 3.72 -6.76
N PRO A 55 10.55 4.97 -6.64
CA PRO A 55 10.93 6.01 -7.61
C PRO A 55 12.41 6.34 -7.46
N ILE A 56 13.12 6.43 -8.58
CA ILE A 56 14.54 6.78 -8.64
C ILE A 56 14.81 7.93 -9.60
N ALA A 57 15.81 8.74 -9.26
CA ALA A 57 16.39 9.75 -10.14
C ALA A 57 17.68 9.23 -10.79
N ASN A 58 18.16 9.96 -11.81
CA ASN A 58 19.43 9.67 -12.48
C ASN A 58 19.57 8.20 -12.94
N ALA A 59 18.47 7.60 -13.38
CA ALA A 59 18.42 6.21 -13.79
C ALA A 59 19.42 5.90 -14.91
N LYS A 60 20.15 4.79 -14.77
CA LYS A 60 21.09 4.25 -15.76
C LYS A 60 20.85 2.77 -15.89
N THR A 61 21.04 2.26 -17.10
CA THR A 61 21.06 0.82 -17.34
C THR A 61 22.51 0.33 -17.22
N SER A 62 22.72 -0.63 -16.33
CA SER A 62 24.02 -1.29 -16.13
C SER A 62 24.33 -2.22 -17.30
N ALA A 63 25.56 -2.70 -17.40
CA ALA A 63 26.01 -3.59 -18.47
C ALA A 63 25.27 -4.94 -18.50
N ASP A 64 24.72 -5.38 -17.37
CA ASP A 64 23.90 -6.57 -17.22
C ASP A 64 22.40 -6.32 -17.50
N GLY A 65 22.02 -5.10 -17.92
CA GLY A 65 20.64 -4.71 -18.19
C GLY A 65 19.84 -4.28 -16.96
N SER A 66 20.42 -4.32 -15.76
CA SER A 66 19.73 -3.83 -14.56
C SER A 66 19.60 -2.30 -14.56
N VAL A 67 18.52 -1.80 -13.99
CA VAL A 67 18.31 -0.35 -13.78
C VAL A 67 18.81 0.02 -12.40
N VAL A 68 19.67 1.03 -12.33
CA VAL A 68 20.20 1.61 -11.10
C VAL A 68 19.99 3.12 -11.11
N GLY A 69 19.90 3.74 -9.92
CA GLY A 69 19.73 5.18 -9.81
C GLY A 69 19.70 5.62 -8.34
N ASP A 70 19.61 6.91 -8.16
CA ASP A 70 19.53 7.51 -6.83
C ASP A 70 18.10 7.33 -6.28
N ARG A 71 17.95 6.73 -5.12
CA ARG A 71 16.65 6.59 -4.45
C ARG A 71 16.13 7.96 -4.05
N LEU A 72 14.87 8.19 -4.34
CA LEU A 72 14.19 9.41 -3.92
C LEU A 72 13.64 9.24 -2.50
N GLN A 73 13.69 10.31 -1.72
CA GLN A 73 13.05 10.33 -0.42
C GLN A 73 11.55 10.57 -0.59
N CYS A 74 10.78 9.51 -0.50
CA CYS A 74 9.33 9.57 -0.52
C CYS A 74 8.81 10.03 0.84
N GLU A 75 7.96 11.05 0.87
CA GLU A 75 7.21 11.44 2.07
C GLU A 75 6.00 10.53 2.27
N TYR A 76 5.42 10.05 1.15
CA TYR A 76 4.24 9.17 1.15
C TYR A 76 4.49 7.88 0.41
N GLY A 77 3.82 6.83 0.86
CA GLY A 77 3.85 5.52 0.23
C GLY A 77 2.50 4.82 0.28
N VAL A 78 2.43 3.64 -0.34
CA VAL A 78 1.27 2.76 -0.31
C VAL A 78 1.72 1.36 0.08
N ILE A 79 1.11 0.78 1.12
CA ILE A 79 1.21 -0.64 1.43
C ILE A 79 -0.04 -1.30 0.85
N PHE A 80 0.14 -2.25 -0.06
CA PHE A 80 -0.95 -2.88 -0.79
C PHE A 80 -1.08 -4.36 -0.43
N TYR A 81 -2.19 -4.75 0.16
CA TYR A 81 -2.55 -6.13 0.46
C TYR A 81 -3.30 -6.77 -0.72
N VAL A 82 -2.78 -7.91 -1.19
CA VAL A 82 -3.34 -8.63 -2.34
C VAL A 82 -4.64 -9.37 -2.00
N GLY A 83 -5.43 -9.69 -3.02
CA GLY A 83 -6.59 -10.58 -2.88
C GLY A 83 -6.19 -12.01 -2.55
N ALA A 84 -7.16 -12.85 -2.14
CA ALA A 84 -6.94 -14.22 -1.71
C ALA A 84 -6.20 -15.06 -2.77
N GLY A 85 -5.01 -15.56 -2.42
CA GLY A 85 -4.20 -16.42 -3.27
C GLY A 85 -3.62 -15.73 -4.51
N ILE A 86 -3.83 -14.41 -4.71
CA ILE A 86 -3.37 -13.70 -5.89
C ILE A 86 -1.91 -13.30 -5.70
N GLU A 87 -1.07 -13.63 -6.68
CA GLU A 87 0.35 -13.28 -6.65
C GLU A 87 0.57 -11.76 -6.63
N PRO A 88 1.51 -11.24 -5.81
CA PRO A 88 1.83 -9.81 -5.75
C PRO A 88 2.15 -9.19 -7.11
N THR A 89 2.74 -9.94 -8.01
CA THR A 89 3.09 -9.51 -9.38
C THR A 89 1.87 -9.13 -10.22
N LYS A 90 0.68 -9.65 -9.90
CA LYS A 90 -0.58 -9.32 -10.59
C LYS A 90 -1.08 -7.90 -10.31
N TYR A 91 -0.42 -7.15 -9.42
CA TYR A 91 -0.71 -5.75 -9.11
C TYR A 91 0.42 -4.79 -9.55
N THR A 92 1.37 -5.29 -10.34
CA THR A 92 2.53 -4.51 -10.82
C THR A 92 2.11 -3.26 -11.59
N TYR A 93 1.02 -3.32 -12.36
CA TYR A 93 0.48 -2.18 -13.10
C TYR A 93 0.15 -1.00 -12.19
N LEU A 94 -0.56 -1.26 -11.08
CA LEU A 94 -0.95 -0.23 -10.11
C LEU A 94 0.27 0.28 -9.35
N ALA A 95 1.07 -0.63 -8.80
CA ALA A 95 2.26 -0.28 -8.04
C ALA A 95 3.23 0.58 -8.87
N THR A 96 3.46 0.22 -10.14
CA THR A 96 4.30 0.99 -11.06
C THR A 96 3.69 2.35 -11.38
N ALA A 97 2.38 2.43 -11.62
CA ALA A 97 1.70 3.70 -11.87
C ALA A 97 1.85 4.68 -10.69
N LEU A 98 1.68 4.18 -9.46
CA LEU A 98 1.85 5.00 -8.26
C LEU A 98 3.30 5.41 -8.04
N ALA A 99 4.26 4.49 -8.21
CA ALA A 99 5.67 4.79 -8.04
C ALA A 99 6.19 5.78 -9.09
N LYS A 100 5.68 5.75 -10.33
CA LYS A 100 5.96 6.77 -11.36
C LYS A 100 5.50 8.17 -10.97
N GLN A 101 4.59 8.28 -10.01
CA GLN A 101 4.11 9.56 -9.46
C GLN A 101 4.76 9.90 -8.11
N GLY A 102 5.81 9.19 -7.74
CA GLY A 102 6.62 9.51 -6.57
C GLY A 102 6.23 8.81 -5.28
N TYR A 103 5.28 7.88 -5.30
CA TYR A 103 4.92 7.12 -4.11
C TYR A 103 5.79 5.87 -3.97
N LEU A 104 6.30 5.63 -2.76
CA LEU A 104 6.89 4.33 -2.44
C LEU A 104 5.77 3.29 -2.35
N VAL A 105 5.86 2.19 -3.10
CA VAL A 105 4.85 1.13 -3.01
C VAL A 105 5.46 -0.15 -2.48
N VAL A 106 4.82 -0.74 -1.47
CA VAL A 106 5.21 -2.02 -0.87
C VAL A 106 4.03 -2.98 -0.95
N ILE A 107 4.24 -4.13 -1.57
CA ILE A 107 3.29 -5.25 -1.56
C ILE A 107 3.88 -6.31 -0.62
N PRO A 108 3.39 -6.42 0.62
CA PRO A 108 3.94 -7.34 1.60
C PRO A 108 3.77 -8.80 1.16
N LYS A 109 4.79 -9.61 1.42
CA LYS A 109 4.64 -11.06 1.31
C LYS A 109 3.74 -11.57 2.43
N SER A 110 2.86 -12.49 2.08
CA SER A 110 2.10 -13.29 3.03
C SER A 110 2.16 -14.76 2.63
N GLU A 111 2.00 -15.64 3.59
CA GLU A 111 1.98 -17.07 3.32
C GLU A 111 0.77 -17.41 2.43
N HIS A 112 1.03 -18.12 1.33
CA HIS A 112 0.02 -18.49 0.31
C HIS A 112 -0.81 -17.29 -0.22
N ASN A 113 -0.28 -16.07 -0.11
CA ASN A 113 -0.98 -14.83 -0.46
C ASN A 113 -2.33 -14.65 0.29
N MET A 114 -2.37 -15.13 1.55
CA MET A 114 -3.52 -15.01 2.45
C MET A 114 -3.31 -13.83 3.41
N THR A 115 -3.38 -12.63 2.88
CA THR A 115 -2.93 -11.40 3.52
C THR A 115 -3.67 -11.02 4.81
N TYR A 116 -4.91 -11.49 5.00
CA TYR A 116 -5.61 -11.22 6.25
C TYR A 116 -5.01 -11.99 7.44
N ALA A 117 -4.57 -13.22 7.23
CA ALA A 117 -3.87 -13.98 8.26
C ALA A 117 -2.54 -13.33 8.66
N ASP A 118 -1.87 -12.73 7.68
CA ASP A 118 -0.56 -12.11 7.82
C ASP A 118 -0.60 -10.56 7.75
N TYR A 119 -1.72 -9.93 8.10
CA TYR A 119 -1.91 -8.47 7.93
C TYR A 119 -0.85 -7.63 8.68
N LYS A 120 -0.18 -8.21 9.67
CA LYS A 120 0.93 -7.57 10.39
C LYS A 120 2.23 -7.46 9.59
N THR A 121 2.34 -8.10 8.43
CA THR A 121 3.53 -8.00 7.57
C THR A 121 3.84 -6.57 7.13
N ALA A 122 2.86 -5.66 7.14
CA ALA A 122 3.07 -4.23 6.97
C ALA A 122 4.02 -3.60 8.02
N GLU A 123 4.20 -4.22 9.20
CA GLU A 123 5.14 -3.71 10.22
C GLU A 123 6.57 -3.61 9.67
N ASN A 124 6.95 -4.55 8.79
CA ASN A 124 8.26 -4.51 8.15
C ASN A 124 8.43 -3.26 7.28
N ALA A 125 7.36 -2.82 6.59
CA ALA A 125 7.39 -1.59 5.80
C ALA A 125 7.50 -0.36 6.70
N PHE A 126 6.71 -0.27 7.78
CA PHE A 126 6.82 0.83 8.75
C PHE A 126 8.18 0.90 9.42
N ALA A 127 8.79 -0.25 9.73
CA ALA A 127 10.13 -0.30 10.34
C ALA A 127 11.24 0.05 9.34
N THR A 128 11.10 -0.38 8.07
CA THR A 128 12.11 -0.12 7.04
C THR A 128 12.09 1.32 6.55
N TYR A 129 10.91 1.96 6.55
CA TYR A 129 10.68 3.31 6.03
C TYR A 129 9.98 4.19 7.07
N PRO A 130 10.65 4.48 8.21
CA PRO A 130 10.01 5.14 9.35
C PRO A 130 9.55 6.58 9.05
N ASP A 131 10.15 7.24 8.05
CA ASP A 131 9.84 8.61 7.65
C ASP A 131 8.73 8.68 6.57
N VAL A 132 8.27 7.54 6.07
CA VAL A 132 7.23 7.48 5.05
C VAL A 132 5.85 7.32 5.71
N LYS A 133 4.94 8.23 5.37
CA LYS A 133 3.53 8.12 5.78
C LYS A 133 2.76 7.28 4.78
N PHE A 134 2.28 6.13 5.20
CA PHE A 134 1.68 5.17 4.28
C PHE A 134 0.16 5.30 4.18
N PHE A 135 -0.36 5.19 2.96
CA PHE A 135 -1.72 4.75 2.71
C PHE A 135 -1.77 3.22 2.79
N ILE A 136 -2.84 2.68 3.35
CA ILE A 136 -3.06 1.23 3.36
C ILE A 136 -4.09 0.90 2.31
N ALA A 137 -3.73 0.01 1.39
CA ALA A 137 -4.59 -0.41 0.30
C ALA A 137 -4.83 -1.92 0.34
N GLY A 138 -5.96 -2.37 -0.21
CA GLY A 138 -6.23 -3.81 -0.30
C GLY A 138 -7.37 -4.17 -1.23
N HIS A 139 -7.27 -5.36 -1.81
CA HIS A 139 -8.24 -5.90 -2.76
C HIS A 139 -9.00 -7.09 -2.18
N SER A 140 -10.31 -7.16 -2.49
CA SER A 140 -11.15 -8.30 -2.20
C SER A 140 -11.29 -8.63 -0.70
N HIS A 141 -11.57 -9.90 -0.36
CA HIS A 141 -11.74 -10.35 1.02
C HIS A 141 -10.43 -10.24 1.81
N GLN A 142 -9.38 -10.93 1.37
CA GLN A 142 -8.13 -10.99 2.14
C GLN A 142 -7.46 -9.62 2.24
N GLY A 143 -7.25 -8.95 1.13
CA GLY A 143 -6.56 -7.65 1.12
C GLY A 143 -7.40 -6.51 1.67
N GLY A 144 -8.69 -6.45 1.31
CA GLY A 144 -9.59 -5.42 1.81
C GLY A 144 -9.78 -5.48 3.33
N ALA A 145 -10.01 -6.69 3.86
CA ALA A 145 -10.13 -6.88 5.31
C ALA A 145 -8.82 -6.59 6.05
N ALA A 146 -7.67 -7.03 5.49
CA ALA A 146 -6.35 -6.72 6.05
C ALA A 146 -6.10 -5.20 6.10
N ALA A 147 -6.47 -4.49 5.03
CA ALA A 147 -6.33 -3.04 4.95
C ALA A 147 -7.19 -2.32 6.00
N ILE A 148 -8.46 -2.71 6.15
CA ILE A 148 -9.37 -2.16 7.16
C ILE A 148 -8.80 -2.36 8.57
N ARG A 149 -8.44 -3.60 8.90
CA ARG A 149 -7.90 -3.95 10.21
C ARG A 149 -6.59 -3.21 10.51
N ARG A 150 -5.67 -3.21 9.55
CA ARG A 150 -4.37 -2.55 9.72
C ARG A 150 -4.49 -1.05 9.90
N ALA A 151 -5.36 -0.39 9.15
CA ALA A 151 -5.61 1.03 9.30
C ALA A 151 -6.27 1.36 10.65
N ALA A 152 -7.22 0.55 11.11
CA ALA A 152 -7.87 0.73 12.40
C ALA A 152 -6.88 0.64 13.59
N GLU A 153 -5.89 -0.27 13.49
CA GLU A 153 -4.86 -0.46 14.53
C GLU A 153 -3.75 0.62 14.50
N ASN A 154 -3.57 1.35 13.40
CA ASN A 154 -2.42 2.26 13.18
C ASN A 154 -2.83 3.64 12.67
N LYS A 155 -3.90 4.20 13.18
CA LYS A 155 -4.49 5.49 12.75
C LYS A 155 -3.46 6.62 12.65
N ASP A 156 -2.48 6.66 13.54
CA ASP A 156 -1.48 7.74 13.61
C ASP A 156 -0.36 7.61 12.57
N LYS A 157 -0.14 6.39 12.04
CA LYS A 157 0.91 6.09 11.05
C LYS A 157 0.39 6.04 9.62
N VAL A 158 -0.92 6.09 9.43
CA VAL A 158 -1.61 5.90 8.16
C VAL A 158 -2.15 7.23 7.64
N ALA A 159 -1.93 7.52 6.35
CA ALA A 159 -2.42 8.73 5.68
C ALA A 159 -3.86 8.58 5.17
N GLY A 160 -4.30 7.36 4.89
CA GLY A 160 -5.63 7.06 4.35
C GLY A 160 -5.76 5.60 3.95
N VAL A 161 -6.93 5.21 3.48
CA VAL A 161 -7.26 3.82 3.12
C VAL A 161 -7.82 3.74 1.71
N ILE A 162 -7.39 2.73 0.94
CA ILE A 162 -7.82 2.48 -0.43
C ILE A 162 -8.35 1.05 -0.51
N LEU A 163 -9.60 0.89 -0.85
CA LEU A 163 -10.30 -0.39 -0.86
C LEU A 163 -10.80 -0.71 -2.27
N LEU A 164 -10.31 -1.81 -2.83
CA LEU A 164 -10.72 -2.30 -4.15
C LEU A 164 -11.64 -3.50 -3.96
N ALA A 165 -12.94 -3.36 -4.24
CA ALA A 165 -13.97 -4.37 -4.04
C ALA A 165 -13.83 -5.15 -2.72
N PRO A 166 -13.76 -4.49 -1.55
CA PRO A 166 -13.48 -5.14 -0.28
C PRO A 166 -14.62 -6.06 0.13
N VAL A 167 -14.29 -7.11 0.86
CA VAL A 167 -15.23 -7.88 1.68
C VAL A 167 -14.79 -7.72 3.12
N ALA A 168 -15.72 -7.35 3.97
CA ALA A 168 -15.43 -7.14 5.39
C ALA A 168 -15.23 -8.47 6.13
N ASN A 169 -14.48 -8.42 7.22
CA ASN A 169 -14.20 -9.59 8.05
C ASN A 169 -14.47 -9.31 9.53
N ARG A 170 -14.26 -10.34 10.33
CA ARG A 170 -14.31 -10.29 11.80
C ARG A 170 -13.09 -11.02 12.34
N HIS A 171 -12.63 -10.59 13.51
CA HIS A 171 -11.57 -11.27 14.22
C HIS A 171 -12.01 -11.60 15.65
N GLU A 172 -11.30 -12.53 16.27
CA GLU A 172 -11.53 -12.86 17.68
C GLU A 172 -11.22 -11.65 18.56
N LEU A 173 -12.11 -11.36 19.49
CA LEU A 173 -11.83 -10.40 20.55
C LEU A 173 -10.80 -11.01 21.49
N ILE A 174 -9.63 -10.39 21.59
CA ILE A 174 -8.54 -10.85 22.48
C ILE A 174 -8.57 -10.03 23.77
N GLY A 175 -8.56 -10.74 24.89
CA GLY A 175 -8.51 -10.14 26.23
C GLY A 175 -7.09 -9.63 26.57
N GLU A 176 -6.99 -8.94 27.72
CA GLU A 176 -5.70 -8.42 28.22
C GLU A 176 -4.68 -9.53 28.52
N ASP A 177 -5.14 -10.74 28.76
CA ASP A 177 -4.33 -11.95 29.00
C ASP A 177 -3.82 -12.59 27.70
N GLY A 178 -4.18 -12.02 26.54
CA GLY A 178 -3.80 -12.53 25.21
C GLY A 178 -4.65 -13.70 24.73
N ASN A 179 -5.70 -14.09 25.45
CA ASN A 179 -6.59 -15.19 25.06
C ASN A 179 -7.88 -14.67 24.41
N PRO A 180 -8.55 -15.49 23.56
CA PRO A 180 -9.87 -15.15 23.03
C PRO A 180 -10.90 -14.99 24.14
N VAL A 181 -11.62 -13.87 24.11
CA VAL A 181 -12.75 -13.62 25.01
C VAL A 181 -13.91 -14.51 24.62
N LYS A 182 -14.56 -15.11 25.61
CA LYS A 182 -15.72 -15.98 25.43
C LYS A 182 -16.95 -15.37 26.09
N ASP A 183 -18.12 -15.65 25.52
CA ASP A 183 -19.40 -15.32 26.12
C ASP A 183 -19.73 -16.25 27.32
N GLU A 184 -20.90 -16.04 27.94
CA GLU A 184 -21.39 -16.83 29.08
C GLU A 184 -21.60 -18.33 28.74
N ASN A 185 -21.69 -18.68 27.43
CA ASN A 185 -21.84 -20.06 26.94
C ASN A 185 -20.49 -20.66 26.51
N GLY A 186 -19.38 -19.97 26.70
CA GLY A 186 -18.05 -20.41 26.32
C GLY A 186 -17.73 -20.26 24.82
N VAL A 187 -18.56 -19.52 24.07
CA VAL A 187 -18.34 -19.26 22.63
C VAL A 187 -17.44 -18.03 22.44
N THR A 188 -16.45 -18.16 21.57
CA THR A 188 -15.53 -17.05 21.25
C THR A 188 -16.29 -15.87 20.65
N ILE A 189 -16.04 -14.67 21.19
CA ILE A 189 -16.62 -13.43 20.69
C ILE A 189 -15.82 -12.93 19.50
N TYR A 190 -16.50 -12.62 18.40
CA TYR A 190 -15.91 -12.03 17.19
C TYR A 190 -16.34 -10.58 17.05
N VAL A 191 -15.39 -9.68 16.82
CA VAL A 191 -15.63 -8.26 16.54
C VAL A 191 -15.40 -7.94 15.07
N ALA A 192 -16.20 -7.03 14.55
CA ALA A 192 -16.10 -6.62 13.15
C ALA A 192 -14.89 -5.69 12.94
N ASP A 193 -14.09 -5.96 11.92
CA ASP A 193 -13.15 -4.96 11.43
C ASP A 193 -13.92 -3.79 10.82
N ASN A 194 -13.64 -2.57 11.25
CA ASN A 194 -14.33 -1.39 10.75
C ASN A 194 -13.48 -0.11 10.86
N LEU A 195 -13.89 0.93 10.14
CA LEU A 195 -13.29 2.26 10.13
C LEU A 195 -14.30 3.34 10.55
N LEU A 196 -15.34 2.99 11.29
CA LEU A 196 -16.42 3.91 11.67
C LEU A 196 -15.91 5.09 12.52
N ASP A 197 -15.01 4.80 13.47
CA ASP A 197 -14.42 5.80 14.37
C ASP A 197 -13.05 6.29 13.87
N CYS A 198 -12.78 6.13 12.57
CA CYS A 198 -11.49 6.48 12.00
C CYS A 198 -11.58 7.82 11.28
N ALA A 199 -10.71 8.78 11.63
CA ALA A 199 -10.64 10.07 10.95
C ALA A 199 -9.95 10.02 9.56
N LEU A 200 -9.41 8.86 9.16
CA LEU A 200 -8.68 8.70 7.91
C LEU A 200 -9.58 8.92 6.69
N PRO A 201 -9.05 9.55 5.62
CA PRO A 201 -9.70 9.57 4.32
C PRO A 201 -9.78 8.15 3.75
N ILE A 202 -10.89 7.81 3.10
CA ILE A 202 -11.11 6.49 2.53
C ILE A 202 -11.54 6.62 1.08
N LEU A 203 -10.90 5.85 0.18
CA LEU A 203 -11.34 5.59 -1.18
C LEU A 203 -11.89 4.17 -1.27
N LEU A 204 -13.11 4.04 -1.74
CA LEU A 204 -13.74 2.78 -2.12
C LEU A 204 -13.89 2.73 -3.64
N VAL A 205 -13.28 1.75 -4.29
CA VAL A 205 -13.46 1.47 -5.73
C VAL A 205 -14.15 0.13 -5.89
N GLU A 206 -15.26 0.13 -6.60
CA GLU A 206 -16.06 -1.05 -6.90
C GLU A 206 -16.20 -1.22 -8.42
N SER A 207 -16.70 -2.36 -8.85
CA SER A 207 -17.08 -2.63 -10.23
C SER A 207 -18.55 -3.06 -10.28
N ASP A 208 -19.26 -2.66 -11.32
CA ASP A 208 -20.71 -2.90 -11.43
C ASP A 208 -21.06 -4.29 -11.95
N ASN A 209 -20.08 -5.04 -12.45
CA ASN A 209 -20.26 -6.39 -12.96
C ASN A 209 -19.47 -7.45 -12.15
N ASP A 210 -19.20 -7.17 -10.87
CA ASP A 210 -18.57 -8.08 -9.91
C ASP A 210 -19.47 -9.34 -9.71
N LYS A 211 -18.95 -10.53 -10.04
CA LYS A 211 -19.65 -11.80 -9.88
C LYS A 211 -19.11 -12.63 -8.70
N VAL A 212 -18.05 -12.18 -8.07
CA VAL A 212 -17.44 -12.87 -6.91
C VAL A 212 -18.08 -12.44 -5.61
N ARG A 213 -18.28 -11.16 -5.44
CA ARG A 213 -18.84 -10.55 -4.24
C ARG A 213 -20.35 -10.39 -4.37
N THR A 214 -21.09 -10.86 -3.36
CA THR A 214 -22.54 -10.63 -3.31
C THR A 214 -22.86 -9.18 -2.95
N GLN A 215 -24.08 -8.74 -3.28
CA GLN A 215 -24.56 -7.40 -2.90
C GLN A 215 -24.57 -7.20 -1.37
N ASP A 216 -24.90 -8.24 -0.60
CA ASP A 216 -24.90 -8.18 0.86
C ASP A 216 -23.48 -8.01 1.41
N GLN A 217 -22.48 -8.69 0.84
CA GLN A 217 -21.08 -8.49 1.20
C GLN A 217 -20.60 -7.07 0.87
N ALA A 218 -21.03 -6.51 -0.28
CA ALA A 218 -20.74 -5.15 -0.66
C ALA A 218 -21.36 -4.15 0.33
N ASN A 219 -22.62 -4.36 0.70
CA ASN A 219 -23.34 -3.52 1.67
C ASN A 219 -22.72 -3.61 3.07
N ASP A 220 -22.38 -4.82 3.54
CA ASP A 220 -21.72 -5.03 4.83
C ASP A 220 -20.35 -4.31 4.87
N ALA A 221 -19.55 -4.39 3.80
CA ALA A 221 -18.29 -3.67 3.72
C ALA A 221 -18.49 -2.14 3.81
N LYS A 222 -19.47 -1.60 3.11
CA LYS A 222 -19.81 -0.14 3.15
C LYS A 222 -20.28 0.29 4.54
N ALA A 223 -21.11 -0.51 5.20
CA ALA A 223 -21.63 -0.22 6.53
C ALA A 223 -20.54 -0.14 7.61
N ARG A 224 -19.33 -0.60 7.32
CA ARG A 224 -18.15 -0.54 8.21
C ARG A 224 -17.21 0.61 7.94
N LEU A 225 -17.53 1.44 6.95
CA LEU A 225 -16.76 2.65 6.62
C LEU A 225 -17.42 3.87 7.25
N LYS A 226 -16.60 4.81 7.71
CA LYS A 226 -17.07 6.11 8.17
C LYS A 226 -17.76 6.86 7.04
N ASP A 227 -18.79 7.62 7.35
CA ASP A 227 -19.47 8.52 6.40
C ASP A 227 -18.48 9.51 5.77
N GLY A 228 -18.75 9.86 4.51
CA GLY A 228 -17.92 10.80 3.73
C GLY A 228 -16.74 10.16 3.00
N TYR A 229 -16.67 8.83 2.93
CA TYR A 229 -15.69 8.17 2.05
C TYR A 229 -15.95 8.49 0.56
N VAL A 230 -14.89 8.55 -0.23
CA VAL A 230 -14.96 8.70 -1.67
C VAL A 230 -15.31 7.35 -2.30
N SER A 231 -16.44 7.28 -3.01
CA SER A 231 -16.86 6.08 -3.74
C SER A 231 -16.67 6.25 -5.24
N LYS A 232 -16.12 5.25 -5.90
CA LYS A 232 -15.96 5.15 -7.36
C LYS A 232 -16.44 3.78 -7.84
N ILE A 233 -17.14 3.78 -8.97
CA ILE A 233 -17.60 2.56 -9.63
C ILE A 233 -16.98 2.50 -11.02
N VAL A 234 -16.30 1.40 -11.33
CA VAL A 234 -15.81 1.11 -12.68
C VAL A 234 -16.93 0.45 -13.46
N GLN A 235 -17.45 1.16 -14.47
CA GLN A 235 -18.53 0.68 -15.32
C GLN A 235 -18.03 -0.45 -16.24
N GLY A 236 -18.78 -1.55 -16.30
CA GLY A 236 -18.42 -2.73 -17.07
C GLY A 236 -17.22 -3.51 -16.50
N GLY A 237 -16.71 -3.13 -15.32
CA GLY A 237 -15.63 -3.81 -14.65
C GLY A 237 -16.10 -5.05 -13.87
N ASN A 238 -15.18 -5.93 -13.49
CA ASN A 238 -15.43 -7.11 -12.69
C ASN A 238 -14.52 -7.21 -11.46
N HIS A 239 -14.68 -8.22 -10.64
CA HIS A 239 -13.89 -8.40 -9.41
C HIS A 239 -12.43 -8.70 -9.69
N THR A 240 -12.17 -9.67 -10.56
CA THR A 240 -10.82 -10.19 -10.81
C THR A 240 -9.91 -9.21 -11.53
N ALA A 241 -10.47 -8.28 -12.32
CA ALA A 241 -9.69 -7.32 -13.10
C ALA A 241 -9.06 -6.17 -12.29
N PHE A 242 -9.30 -6.10 -10.98
CA PHE A 242 -8.45 -5.31 -10.07
C PHE A 242 -7.04 -5.89 -9.92
N ALA A 243 -6.81 -7.11 -10.39
CA ALA A 243 -5.51 -7.72 -10.61
C ALA A 243 -5.31 -8.00 -12.11
N GLU A 244 -4.08 -8.30 -12.54
CA GLU A 244 -3.79 -8.71 -13.92
C GLU A 244 -4.17 -10.18 -14.12
N ILE A 245 -5.47 -10.46 -14.03
CA ILE A 245 -6.09 -11.77 -14.26
C ILE A 245 -6.96 -11.65 -15.49
N ASP A 246 -6.44 -12.06 -16.64
CA ASP A 246 -7.11 -11.88 -17.93
C ASP A 246 -7.79 -13.16 -18.44
N VAL A 247 -7.28 -14.32 -18.04
CA VAL A 247 -7.76 -15.64 -18.42
C VAL A 247 -7.93 -16.56 -17.21
N GLU A 248 -8.70 -17.64 -17.37
CA GLU A 248 -8.98 -18.58 -16.28
C GLU A 248 -7.71 -19.24 -15.71
N ASP A 249 -6.66 -19.39 -16.52
CA ASP A 249 -5.39 -19.96 -16.08
C ASP A 249 -4.65 -19.09 -15.07
N ASP A 250 -4.96 -17.81 -15.02
CA ASP A 250 -4.42 -16.86 -14.02
C ASP A 250 -5.12 -16.94 -12.66
N LEU A 251 -6.25 -17.65 -12.56
CA LEU A 251 -7.03 -17.72 -11.33
C LEU A 251 -6.29 -18.51 -10.26
N PRO A 252 -6.13 -17.95 -9.04
CA PRO A 252 -5.50 -18.67 -7.94
C PRO A 252 -6.35 -19.85 -7.45
N ILE A 253 -7.67 -19.75 -7.61
CA ILE A 253 -8.66 -20.74 -7.16
C ILE A 253 -9.55 -21.09 -8.35
N LYS A 254 -9.11 -22.06 -9.17
CA LYS A 254 -9.76 -22.44 -10.44
C LYS A 254 -11.11 -23.13 -10.29
N PHE A 255 -11.45 -23.59 -9.09
CA PHE A 255 -12.64 -24.43 -8.87
C PHE A 255 -13.83 -23.67 -8.28
N LEU A 256 -13.75 -22.36 -8.14
CA LEU A 256 -14.93 -21.58 -7.75
C LEU A 256 -15.66 -21.09 -9.01
N PRO A 257 -16.85 -21.60 -9.32
CA PRO A 257 -17.60 -21.20 -10.52
C PRO A 257 -17.84 -19.68 -10.62
N THR A 258 -17.90 -19.01 -9.47
CA THR A 258 -18.05 -17.55 -9.39
C THR A 258 -16.86 -16.81 -9.98
N TYR A 259 -15.63 -17.30 -9.81
CA TYR A 259 -14.43 -16.70 -10.41
C TYR A 259 -14.40 -16.89 -11.92
N THR A 260 -14.75 -18.07 -12.42
CA THR A 260 -14.89 -18.32 -13.86
C THR A 260 -15.99 -17.43 -14.47
N ALA A 261 -17.13 -17.30 -13.81
CA ALA A 261 -18.21 -16.43 -14.26
C ALA A 261 -17.78 -14.96 -14.28
N ASP A 262 -17.01 -14.52 -13.29
CA ASP A 262 -16.51 -13.16 -13.17
C ASP A 262 -15.51 -12.82 -14.28
N ILE A 263 -14.50 -13.68 -14.50
CA ILE A 263 -13.48 -13.43 -15.51
C ILE A 263 -14.04 -13.39 -16.92
N ASN A 264 -15.10 -14.18 -17.20
CA ASN A 264 -15.78 -14.22 -18.47
C ASN A 264 -16.87 -13.15 -18.63
N ALA A 265 -17.18 -12.39 -17.56
CA ALA A 265 -18.17 -11.34 -17.58
C ALA A 265 -17.70 -10.05 -18.30
N THR A 266 -16.39 -9.93 -18.57
CA THR A 266 -15.79 -8.76 -19.18
C THR A 266 -14.77 -9.13 -20.25
N THR A 267 -14.63 -8.28 -21.25
CA THR A 267 -13.59 -8.42 -22.29
C THR A 267 -12.21 -8.02 -21.75
N ILE A 268 -11.14 -8.41 -22.45
CA ILE A 268 -9.76 -7.99 -22.14
C ILE A 268 -9.64 -6.47 -22.17
N GLU A 269 -10.28 -5.80 -23.12
CA GLU A 269 -10.31 -4.33 -23.22
C GLU A 269 -10.99 -3.70 -21.99
N GLN A 270 -12.13 -4.23 -21.55
CA GLN A 270 -12.81 -3.73 -20.35
C GLN A 270 -11.96 -3.92 -19.09
N LYS A 271 -11.25 -5.04 -18.97
CA LYS A 271 -10.28 -5.28 -17.88
C LYS A 271 -9.13 -4.27 -17.90
N ALA A 272 -8.57 -3.99 -19.08
CA ALA A 272 -7.53 -2.98 -19.23
C ALA A 272 -8.04 -1.58 -18.85
N ASN A 273 -9.25 -1.21 -19.29
CA ASN A 273 -9.88 0.05 -18.94
C ASN A 273 -10.16 0.15 -17.43
N GLN A 274 -10.57 -0.95 -16.78
CA GLN A 274 -10.73 -0.99 -15.32
C GLN A 274 -9.41 -0.72 -14.60
N ARG A 275 -8.32 -1.36 -15.01
CA ARG A 275 -6.99 -1.13 -14.42
C ARG A 275 -6.54 0.32 -14.59
N SER A 276 -6.75 0.91 -15.76
CA SER A 276 -6.47 2.33 -15.98
C SER A 276 -7.30 3.23 -15.05
N ALA A 277 -8.62 3.03 -15.01
CA ALA A 277 -9.51 3.79 -14.15
C ALA A 277 -9.15 3.62 -12.65
N THR A 278 -8.73 2.43 -12.23
CA THR A 278 -8.27 2.17 -10.86
C THR A 278 -7.02 2.99 -10.52
N CYS A 279 -6.05 3.08 -11.45
CA CYS A 279 -4.89 3.95 -11.29
C CYS A 279 -5.29 5.41 -11.15
N ASP A 280 -6.16 5.89 -12.05
CA ASP A 280 -6.59 7.30 -12.07
C ASP A 280 -7.35 7.68 -10.78
N PHE A 281 -8.27 6.84 -10.33
CA PHE A 281 -9.02 7.08 -9.08
C PHE A 281 -8.09 7.07 -7.87
N THR A 282 -7.16 6.12 -7.83
CA THR A 282 -6.19 6.01 -6.74
C THR A 282 -5.27 7.23 -6.70
N LEU A 283 -4.71 7.63 -7.84
CA LEU A 283 -3.83 8.80 -7.92
C LEU A 283 -4.55 10.10 -7.58
N ALA A 284 -5.77 10.28 -8.08
CA ALA A 284 -6.59 11.45 -7.75
C ALA A 284 -6.87 11.54 -6.25
N PHE A 285 -7.19 10.41 -5.61
CA PHE A 285 -7.40 10.34 -4.17
C PHE A 285 -6.12 10.63 -3.38
N LEU A 286 -5.01 9.99 -3.72
CA LEU A 286 -3.72 10.23 -3.07
C LEU A 286 -3.35 11.71 -3.12
N ARG A 287 -3.43 12.33 -4.29
CA ARG A 287 -3.15 13.76 -4.47
C ARG A 287 -4.07 14.64 -3.64
N SER A 288 -5.36 14.32 -3.58
CA SER A 288 -6.31 15.11 -2.78
C SER A 288 -6.01 15.08 -1.28
N VAL A 289 -5.43 14.00 -0.77
CA VAL A 289 -5.03 13.87 0.65
C VAL A 289 -3.68 14.53 0.91
N VAL A 290 -2.73 14.41 -0.02
CA VAL A 290 -1.36 14.94 0.14
C VAL A 290 -1.32 16.46 -0.01
N LEU A 291 -2.15 17.02 -0.88
CA LEU A 291 -2.16 18.46 -1.18
C LEU A 291 -3.17 19.26 -0.34
N GLY A 292 -4.06 18.58 0.42
CA GLY A 292 -5.08 19.19 1.30
C GLY A 292 -6.27 19.64 0.52
#